data_7235e8c93d18d81998ef382893c29fe7
#
_entry.id   7235e8c93d18d81998ef382893c29fe7
#
_cell.length_a   1.000
_cell.length_b   1.000
_cell.length_c   1.000
_cell.angle_alpha   90.00
_cell.angle_beta   90.00
_cell.angle_gamma   90.00
#
_symmetry.space_group_name_H-M   'P 1'
#
loop_
_entity.id
_entity.type
_entity.pdbx_description
1 polymer ?
#
loop_
_entity_poly.entity_id
_entity_poly.type
_entity_poly.pdbx_seq_one_letter_code
_entity_poly.pdbx_strand_id
1 'polypeptide(L)'
;RQRAVHGLEFLASYTFGKVLTNNLGYYGSGFTAGEGAYWMNAYEPEWNYGRAFFDVRHNFVLAANYELPFGKGMRWGSEWGGLTDAILGGWKVSAIFQARTGIPLTIRDIGGRTLQAVRGNERPNIVGNPVPSNQGVTDDANAPNDSKWIDITAFQSAPLGTWGNSGVGIMSGPGYTN
;
A
#
# COMPACT_ATOMS: atom_id res chain seq x y z
N ARG A 1 24.37 -5.58 1.78
CA ARG A 1 24.77 -6.13 0.50
C ARG A 1 25.70 -7.31 0.74
N GLN A 2 25.36 -8.47 0.21
CA GLN A 2 26.19 -9.66 0.19
C GLN A 2 26.92 -9.69 -1.16
N ARG A 3 28.26 -9.79 -1.13
CA ARG A 3 29.04 -10.03 -2.35
C ARG A 3 28.83 -11.46 -2.83
N ALA A 4 29.03 -11.68 -4.13
CA ALA A 4 28.86 -12.98 -4.75
C ALA A 4 29.63 -14.07 -4.01
N VAL A 5 28.90 -15.03 -3.47
CA VAL A 5 29.44 -16.28 -2.90
C VAL A 5 28.78 -17.42 -3.65
N HIS A 6 29.57 -18.28 -4.27
CA HIS A 6 29.06 -19.34 -5.14
C HIS A 6 28.09 -18.88 -6.23
N GLY A 7 28.35 -17.69 -6.80
CA GLY A 7 27.51 -17.11 -7.87
C GLY A 7 26.29 -16.34 -7.40
N LEU A 8 25.99 -16.28 -6.11
CA LEU A 8 24.84 -15.54 -5.56
C LEU A 8 25.26 -14.15 -5.04
N GLU A 9 24.62 -13.11 -5.54
CA GLU A 9 24.68 -11.75 -5.01
C GLU A 9 23.28 -11.30 -4.66
N PHE A 10 23.07 -10.71 -3.48
CA PHE A 10 21.79 -10.12 -3.14
C PHE A 10 21.92 -8.84 -2.33
N LEU A 11 20.89 -8.02 -2.42
CA LEU A 11 20.67 -6.83 -1.63
C LEU A 11 19.28 -6.89 -1.03
N ALA A 12 19.19 -6.93 0.29
CA ALA A 12 17.94 -6.81 1.01
C ALA A 12 17.87 -5.46 1.72
N SER A 13 16.73 -4.81 1.66
CA SER A 13 16.44 -3.57 2.35
C SER A 13 15.08 -3.67 3.02
N TYR A 14 15.00 -3.24 4.26
CA TYR A 14 13.75 -3.14 4.99
C TYR A 14 13.64 -1.77 5.63
N THR A 15 12.50 -1.12 5.40
CA THR A 15 12.18 0.17 5.97
C THR A 15 10.91 0.05 6.79
N PHE A 16 10.97 0.53 8.03
CA PHE A 16 9.81 0.74 8.89
C PHE A 16 9.68 2.22 9.16
N GLY A 17 8.47 2.77 8.95
CA GLY A 17 8.20 4.18 9.16
C GLY A 17 6.76 4.42 9.62
N LYS A 18 6.53 5.61 10.15
CA LYS A 18 5.19 6.12 10.47
C LYS A 18 5.19 7.62 10.29
N VAL A 19 4.30 8.10 9.45
CA VAL A 19 4.11 9.54 9.20
C VAL A 19 2.73 9.96 9.70
N LEU A 20 2.70 10.90 10.60
CA LEU A 20 1.48 11.53 11.11
C LEU A 20 1.48 13.01 10.72
N THR A 21 0.33 13.51 10.35
CA THR A 21 0.16 14.90 9.90
C THR A 21 -1.28 15.36 10.13
N ASN A 22 -1.47 16.65 10.27
CA ASN A 22 -2.76 17.31 10.11
C ASN A 22 -2.88 18.02 8.76
N ASN A 23 -1.83 17.95 7.92
CA ASN A 23 -1.84 18.49 6.57
C ASN A 23 -2.30 17.40 5.61
N LEU A 24 -3.46 17.57 5.04
CA LEU A 24 -4.10 16.62 4.13
C LEU A 24 -3.60 16.74 2.68
N GLY A 25 -2.58 17.53 2.42
CA GLY A 25 -2.03 17.75 1.09
C GLY A 25 -2.28 19.17 0.56
N TYR A 26 -2.06 19.36 -0.72
CA TYR A 26 -2.28 20.63 -1.40
C TYR A 26 -3.55 20.58 -2.27
N TYR A 27 -4.03 21.73 -2.71
CA TYR A 27 -5.18 21.86 -3.59
C TYR A 27 -5.03 20.98 -4.84
N GLY A 28 -5.96 20.06 -5.05
CA GLY A 28 -5.94 19.12 -6.17
C GLY A 28 -5.28 17.76 -5.90
N SER A 29 -4.61 17.55 -4.77
CA SER A 29 -4.01 16.25 -4.42
C SER A 29 -5.02 15.21 -3.89
N GLY A 30 -6.25 15.63 -3.63
CA GLY A 30 -7.24 14.87 -2.87
C GLY A 30 -7.93 13.71 -3.59
N PHE A 31 -7.58 13.41 -4.83
CA PHE A 31 -8.29 12.37 -5.60
C PHE A 31 -7.72 10.96 -5.43
N THR A 32 -6.45 10.83 -5.12
CA THR A 32 -5.78 9.52 -5.15
C THR A 32 -5.83 8.75 -3.84
N ALA A 33 -6.05 9.40 -2.72
CA ALA A 33 -6.06 8.74 -1.41
C ALA A 33 -7.25 9.13 -0.53
N GLY A 34 -8.27 9.75 -1.10
CA GLY A 34 -9.44 10.16 -0.33
C GLY A 34 -9.20 11.39 0.55
N GLU A 35 -8.09 12.09 0.41
CA GLU A 35 -7.77 13.29 1.20
C GLU A 35 -7.96 14.56 0.37
N GLY A 36 -8.76 15.47 0.88
CA GLY A 36 -8.91 16.82 0.32
C GLY A 36 -7.90 17.77 0.94
N ALA A 37 -7.61 18.85 0.23
CA ALA A 37 -6.71 19.89 0.70
C ALA A 37 -7.28 20.70 1.89
N TYR A 38 -8.53 20.47 2.27
CA TYR A 38 -9.22 21.24 3.29
C TYR A 38 -9.45 20.43 4.56
N TRP A 39 -9.32 21.08 5.69
CA TRP A 39 -9.74 20.51 6.96
C TRP A 39 -11.24 20.28 6.99
N MET A 40 -11.68 19.25 7.68
CA MET A 40 -13.10 18.99 7.88
C MET A 40 -13.75 20.14 8.66
N ASN A 41 -13.05 20.59 9.72
CA ASN A 41 -13.41 21.76 10.51
C ASN A 41 -12.18 22.66 10.64
N ALA A 42 -12.26 23.90 10.14
CA ALA A 42 -11.15 24.84 10.21
C ALA A 42 -10.89 25.37 11.64
N TYR A 43 -11.90 25.27 12.52
CA TYR A 43 -11.77 25.68 13.93
C TYR A 43 -11.14 24.60 14.81
N GLU A 44 -11.13 23.37 14.34
CA GLU A 44 -10.61 22.19 15.06
C GLU A 44 -9.67 21.38 14.12
N PRO A 45 -8.53 21.95 13.76
CA PRO A 45 -7.61 21.32 12.77
C PRO A 45 -7.04 19.99 13.25
N GLU A 46 -7.00 19.74 14.55
CA GLU A 46 -6.57 18.48 15.15
C GLU A 46 -7.46 17.29 14.79
N TRP A 47 -8.72 17.52 14.40
CA TRP A 47 -9.58 16.46 13.90
C TRP A 47 -9.04 15.81 12.63
N ASN A 48 -8.16 16.51 11.92
CA ASN A 48 -7.49 15.98 10.74
C ASN A 48 -6.12 15.37 11.05
N TYR A 49 -5.74 15.29 12.32
CA TYR A 49 -4.48 14.65 12.70
C TYR A 49 -4.61 13.13 12.60
N GLY A 50 -3.80 12.54 11.73
CA GLY A 50 -3.83 11.11 11.46
C GLY A 50 -2.66 10.67 10.60
N ARG A 51 -2.73 9.46 10.06
CA ARG A 51 -1.72 8.93 9.17
C ARG A 51 -1.74 9.67 7.83
N ALA A 52 -0.56 10.09 7.37
CA ALA A 52 -0.42 10.70 6.06
C ALA A 52 -0.82 9.73 4.95
N PHE A 53 -1.45 10.21 3.89
CA PHE A 53 -1.93 9.36 2.78
C PHE A 53 -0.84 8.55 2.08
N PHE A 54 0.42 8.96 2.20
CA PHE A 54 1.60 8.27 1.66
C PHE A 54 2.34 7.43 2.71
N ASP A 55 1.81 7.28 3.93
CA ASP A 55 2.44 6.49 4.99
C ASP A 55 2.47 5.00 4.62
N VAL A 56 3.64 4.52 4.24
CA VAL A 56 3.91 3.09 4.03
C VAL A 56 4.67 2.56 5.23
N ARG A 57 3.97 1.79 6.07
CA ARG A 57 4.54 1.36 7.36
C ARG A 57 5.69 0.38 7.22
N HIS A 58 5.54 -0.59 6.35
CA HIS A 58 6.57 -1.60 6.07
C HIS A 58 6.85 -1.62 4.59
N ASN A 59 8.11 -1.57 4.23
CA ASN A 59 8.57 -1.73 2.86
C ASN A 59 9.81 -2.63 2.86
N PHE A 60 9.70 -3.77 2.21
CA PHE A 60 10.78 -4.74 2.02
C PHE A 60 11.10 -4.85 0.54
N VAL A 61 12.38 -4.78 0.21
CA VAL A 61 12.89 -4.94 -1.16
C VAL A 61 14.04 -5.94 -1.11
N LEU A 62 13.99 -6.94 -1.98
CA LEU A 62 15.04 -7.90 -2.21
C LEU A 62 15.40 -7.90 -3.70
N ALA A 63 16.65 -7.59 -4.01
CA ALA A 63 17.22 -7.76 -5.34
C ALA A 63 18.26 -8.88 -5.27
N ALA A 64 18.17 -9.87 -6.16
CA ALA A 64 19.07 -10.99 -6.20
C ALA A 64 19.53 -11.28 -7.62
N ASN A 65 20.80 -11.59 -7.77
CA ASN A 65 21.41 -12.09 -9.01
C ASN A 65 22.06 -13.43 -8.70
N TYR A 66 21.77 -14.41 -9.52
CA TYR A 66 22.38 -15.74 -9.37
C TYR A 66 22.98 -16.21 -10.68
N GLU A 67 24.27 -16.43 -10.67
CA GLU A 67 24.99 -17.09 -11.76
C GLU A 67 24.81 -18.60 -11.62
N LEU A 68 24.13 -19.20 -12.61
CA LEU A 68 23.93 -20.66 -12.58
C LEU A 68 25.27 -21.38 -12.70
N PRO A 69 25.49 -22.44 -11.92
CA PRO A 69 26.76 -23.13 -11.87
C PRO A 69 26.95 -24.12 -13.05
N PHE A 70 26.45 -23.73 -14.22
CA PHE A 70 26.52 -24.49 -15.47
C PHE A 70 27.40 -23.78 -16.49
N GLY A 71 28.28 -24.56 -17.18
CA GLY A 71 29.12 -24.07 -18.25
C GLY A 71 30.58 -24.36 -18.06
N LYS A 72 31.37 -23.94 -19.05
CA LYS A 72 32.82 -24.17 -19.08
C LYS A 72 33.51 -23.53 -17.90
N GLY A 73 34.23 -24.35 -17.12
CA GLY A 73 34.92 -23.88 -15.90
C GLY A 73 34.02 -23.74 -14.68
N MET A 74 32.72 -24.04 -14.76
CA MET A 74 31.78 -24.07 -13.65
C MET A 74 31.70 -25.45 -13.00
N ARG A 75 30.93 -25.57 -11.90
CA ARG A 75 30.79 -26.81 -11.14
C ARG A 75 30.23 -27.97 -11.99
N TRP A 76 29.30 -27.63 -12.89
CA TRP A 76 28.65 -28.57 -13.79
C TRP A 76 28.86 -28.14 -15.24
N GLY A 77 29.26 -29.08 -16.09
CA GLY A 77 29.50 -28.81 -17.49
C GLY A 77 30.86 -28.21 -17.83
N SER A 78 31.88 -28.41 -16.95
CA SER A 78 33.25 -27.92 -17.18
C SER A 78 33.88 -28.37 -18.48
N GLU A 79 33.46 -29.54 -19.02
CA GLU A 79 33.96 -30.16 -20.24
C GLU A 79 33.00 -29.99 -21.44
N TRP A 80 31.98 -29.14 -21.33
CA TRP A 80 31.04 -28.93 -22.43
C TRP A 80 31.73 -28.37 -23.66
N GLY A 81 31.40 -28.94 -24.82
CA GLY A 81 31.85 -28.43 -26.11
C GLY A 81 31.20 -27.09 -26.44
N GLY A 82 31.81 -26.35 -27.37
CA GLY A 82 31.44 -24.97 -27.65
C GLY A 82 29.95 -24.69 -27.92
N LEU A 83 29.26 -25.59 -28.62
CA LEU A 83 27.81 -25.44 -28.88
C LEU A 83 26.97 -25.66 -27.62
N THR A 84 27.30 -26.67 -26.82
CA THR A 84 26.57 -26.99 -25.60
C THR A 84 26.77 -25.87 -24.56
N ASP A 85 28.00 -25.40 -24.41
CA ASP A 85 28.33 -24.31 -23.51
C ASP A 85 27.68 -22.98 -23.93
N ALA A 86 27.61 -22.69 -25.24
CA ALA A 86 26.94 -21.51 -25.77
C ALA A 86 25.42 -21.47 -25.49
N ILE A 87 24.78 -22.64 -25.38
CA ILE A 87 23.33 -22.74 -25.15
C ILE A 87 23.03 -22.87 -23.65
N LEU A 88 23.76 -23.68 -22.92
CA LEU A 88 23.45 -24.05 -21.54
C LEU A 88 24.38 -23.38 -20.49
N GLY A 89 25.49 -22.82 -20.92
CA GLY A 89 26.45 -22.15 -20.03
C GLY A 89 26.18 -20.66 -19.83
N GLY A 90 26.74 -20.12 -18.75
CA GLY A 90 26.77 -18.67 -18.51
C GLY A 90 25.44 -17.99 -18.19
N TRP A 91 24.41 -18.74 -17.83
CA TRP A 91 23.11 -18.18 -17.48
C TRP A 91 23.15 -17.45 -16.14
N LYS A 92 22.53 -16.26 -16.11
CA LYS A 92 22.29 -15.48 -14.90
C LYS A 92 20.81 -15.26 -14.72
N VAL A 93 20.33 -15.48 -13.51
CA VAL A 93 18.94 -15.17 -13.11
C VAL A 93 18.96 -13.94 -12.22
N SER A 94 18.19 -12.94 -12.60
CA SER A 94 18.00 -11.71 -11.81
C SER A 94 16.55 -11.61 -11.38
N ALA A 95 16.31 -11.35 -10.10
CA ALA A 95 14.99 -11.17 -9.54
C ALA A 95 14.97 -9.95 -8.62
N ILE A 96 13.85 -9.21 -8.67
CA ILE A 96 13.53 -8.15 -7.72
C ILE A 96 12.19 -8.50 -7.10
N PHE A 97 12.18 -8.59 -5.79
CA PHE A 97 10.96 -8.78 -5.00
C PHE A 97 10.73 -7.56 -4.13
N GLN A 98 9.51 -7.05 -4.14
CA GLN A 98 9.08 -5.96 -3.27
C GLN A 98 7.79 -6.33 -2.56
N ALA A 99 7.73 -6.10 -1.25
CA ALA A 99 6.52 -6.21 -0.46
C ALA A 99 6.36 -4.95 0.40
N ARG A 100 5.17 -4.36 0.37
CA ARG A 100 4.86 -3.18 1.19
C ARG A 100 3.44 -3.23 1.72
N THR A 101 3.23 -2.58 2.87
CA THR A 101 1.88 -2.38 3.41
C THR A 101 1.10 -1.40 2.55
N GLY A 102 -0.23 -1.54 2.59
CA GLY A 102 -1.14 -0.61 1.94
C GLY A 102 -1.06 0.79 2.54
N ILE A 103 -1.42 1.77 1.72
CA ILE A 103 -1.55 3.18 2.13
C ILE A 103 -2.76 3.35 3.05
N PRO A 104 -2.75 4.37 3.92
CA PRO A 104 -3.90 4.71 4.75
C PRO A 104 -5.11 5.13 3.93
N LEU A 105 -6.28 4.73 4.40
CA LEU A 105 -7.56 5.07 3.81
C LEU A 105 -8.34 5.97 4.77
N THR A 106 -8.86 7.06 4.22
CA THR A 106 -9.78 7.98 4.89
C THR A 106 -11.14 7.86 4.24
N ILE A 107 -12.15 7.52 5.03
CA ILE A 107 -13.51 7.37 4.53
C ILE A 107 -14.21 8.74 4.55
N ARG A 108 -14.90 9.05 3.46
CA ARG A 108 -15.61 10.33 3.30
C ARG A 108 -17.11 10.14 3.20
N ASP A 109 -17.82 11.12 3.71
CA ASP A 109 -19.25 11.31 3.47
C ASP A 109 -19.44 12.46 2.47
N ILE A 110 -19.93 12.14 1.29
CA ILE A 110 -20.17 13.14 0.23
C ILE A 110 -21.55 13.79 0.33
N GLY A 111 -22.29 13.50 1.39
CA GLY A 111 -23.69 13.93 1.56
C GLY A 111 -23.87 15.38 1.98
N GLY A 112 -22.82 16.17 2.21
CA GLY A 112 -22.92 17.58 2.58
C GLY A 112 -23.62 17.80 3.91
N ARG A 113 -23.33 16.98 4.91
CA ARG A 113 -24.08 16.93 6.18
C ARG A 113 -23.90 18.17 7.05
N THR A 114 -22.74 18.80 6.99
CA THR A 114 -22.48 19.99 7.81
C THR A 114 -23.13 21.26 7.29
N LEU A 115 -23.72 21.22 6.09
CA LEU A 115 -24.28 22.40 5.40
C LEU A 115 -23.23 23.50 5.14
N GLN A 116 -21.98 23.21 5.36
CA GLN A 116 -20.88 24.09 5.01
C GLN A 116 -20.42 23.79 3.58
N ALA A 117 -20.00 24.79 2.86
CA ALA A 117 -19.45 24.65 1.52
C ALA A 117 -18.07 23.97 1.49
N VAL A 118 -17.78 23.10 2.45
CA VAL A 118 -16.52 22.39 2.59
C VAL A 118 -16.56 21.20 1.63
N ARG A 119 -15.93 21.35 0.52
CA ARG A 119 -15.93 20.40 -0.58
C ARG A 119 -15.43 19.03 -0.18
N GLY A 120 -16.36 18.15 0.24
CA GLY A 120 -16.13 16.72 0.28
C GLY A 120 -15.12 16.20 1.32
N ASN A 121 -14.83 16.97 2.36
CA ASN A 121 -13.94 16.52 3.45
C ASN A 121 -14.71 16.04 4.68
N GLU A 122 -16.03 16.01 4.60
CA GLU A 122 -16.86 15.45 5.64
C GLU A 122 -16.57 13.94 5.77
N ARG A 123 -16.55 13.49 7.00
CA ARG A 123 -16.35 12.07 7.32
C ARG A 123 -17.59 11.52 8.02
N PRO A 124 -17.91 10.24 7.83
CA PRO A 124 -19.06 9.61 8.49
C PRO A 124 -18.79 9.35 9.96
N ASN A 125 -19.81 8.92 10.67
CA ASN A 125 -19.66 8.29 11.98
C ASN A 125 -19.20 6.83 11.82
N ILE A 126 -18.33 6.37 12.71
CA ILE A 126 -18.03 4.96 12.89
C ILE A 126 -19.02 4.41 13.90
N VAL A 127 -19.81 3.41 13.47
CA VAL A 127 -20.85 2.76 14.27
C VAL A 127 -20.53 1.26 14.50
N GLY A 128 -19.48 0.74 13.88
CA GLY A 128 -19.04 -0.65 13.98
C GLY A 128 -17.55 -0.82 13.71
N ASN A 129 -17.10 -2.05 13.53
CA ASN A 129 -15.72 -2.33 13.16
C ASN A 129 -15.57 -2.21 11.63
N PRO A 130 -14.79 -1.26 11.12
CA PRO A 130 -14.62 -1.08 9.68
C PRO A 130 -13.75 -2.16 9.01
N VAL A 131 -13.05 -2.96 9.81
CA VAL A 131 -12.21 -4.05 9.30
C VAL A 131 -12.98 -5.36 9.45
N PRO A 132 -13.39 -5.99 8.34
CA PRO A 132 -14.11 -7.27 8.41
C PRO A 132 -13.20 -8.38 8.94
N SER A 133 -13.79 -9.37 9.61
CA SER A 133 -13.04 -10.50 10.19
C SER A 133 -12.36 -11.39 9.15
N ASN A 134 -12.86 -11.36 7.93
CA ASN A 134 -12.36 -12.11 6.77
C ASN A 134 -11.73 -11.16 5.71
N GLN A 135 -11.01 -10.15 6.18
CA GLN A 135 -10.37 -9.18 5.28
C GLN A 135 -9.53 -9.88 4.20
N GLY A 136 -9.80 -9.55 2.96
CA GLY A 136 -9.09 -10.10 1.81
C GLY A 136 -9.57 -9.48 0.50
N VAL A 137 -8.86 -9.74 -0.57
CA VAL A 137 -9.28 -9.38 -1.91
C VAL A 137 -10.21 -10.47 -2.43
N THR A 138 -11.42 -10.11 -2.87
CA THR A 138 -12.25 -11.02 -3.66
C THR A 138 -12.07 -10.67 -5.12
N ASP A 139 -11.76 -11.67 -5.93
CA ASP A 139 -11.75 -11.56 -7.38
C ASP A 139 -13.16 -11.73 -7.98
N ASP A 140 -14.20 -11.75 -7.14
CA ASP A 140 -15.56 -11.89 -7.62
C ASP A 140 -16.09 -10.57 -8.20
N ALA A 141 -15.96 -10.43 -9.50
CA ALA A 141 -16.49 -9.30 -10.25
C ALA A 141 -18.03 -9.19 -10.17
N ASN A 142 -18.73 -10.25 -9.73
CA ASN A 142 -20.17 -10.27 -9.60
C ASN A 142 -20.66 -9.82 -8.22
N ALA A 143 -19.75 -9.65 -7.27
CA ALA A 143 -20.04 -9.13 -5.94
C ALA A 143 -19.25 -7.85 -5.63
N PRO A 144 -19.46 -6.75 -6.38
CA PRO A 144 -18.69 -5.52 -6.25
C PRO A 144 -18.81 -4.87 -4.87
N ASN A 145 -19.82 -5.22 -4.09
CA ASN A 145 -20.04 -4.75 -2.72
C ASN A 145 -19.53 -5.74 -1.65
N ASP A 146 -19.07 -6.90 -2.04
CA ASP A 146 -18.42 -7.86 -1.15
C ASP A 146 -16.92 -7.53 -1.02
N SER A 147 -16.65 -6.25 -0.80
CA SER A 147 -15.32 -5.77 -0.51
C SER A 147 -14.93 -6.28 0.88
N LYS A 148 -14.30 -7.46 0.92
CA LYS A 148 -13.73 -8.02 2.15
C LYS A 148 -12.63 -7.16 2.77
N TRP A 149 -12.37 -6.00 2.18
CA TRP A 149 -11.37 -5.08 2.69
C TRP A 149 -11.94 -4.05 3.66
N ILE A 150 -13.15 -3.59 3.42
CA ILE A 150 -13.85 -2.59 4.23
C ILE A 150 -15.27 -3.05 4.48
N ASP A 151 -15.71 -3.03 5.72
CA ASP A 151 -17.12 -3.16 6.06
C ASP A 151 -17.78 -1.77 6.00
N ILE A 152 -18.51 -1.52 4.90
CA ILE A 152 -19.20 -0.25 4.71
C ILE A 152 -20.35 -0.05 5.69
N THR A 153 -20.90 -1.11 6.27
CA THR A 153 -21.99 -1.03 7.25
C THR A 153 -21.52 -0.48 8.60
N ALA A 154 -20.20 -0.48 8.82
CA ALA A 154 -19.58 0.15 9.98
C ALA A 154 -19.59 1.67 9.95
N PHE A 155 -20.05 2.27 8.85
CA PHE A 155 -20.10 3.72 8.68
C PHE A 155 -21.55 4.20 8.50
N GLN A 156 -21.85 5.32 9.10
CA GLN A 156 -23.15 5.98 8.98
C GLN A 156 -22.93 7.47 8.75
N SER A 157 -23.69 8.07 7.82
CA SER A 157 -23.70 9.51 7.64
C SER A 157 -24.02 10.22 8.95
N ALA A 158 -23.29 11.28 9.25
CA ALA A 158 -23.59 12.11 10.40
C ALA A 158 -24.99 12.77 10.28
N PRO A 159 -25.70 13.06 11.37
CA PRO A 159 -26.90 13.85 11.34
C PRO A 159 -26.68 15.19 10.66
N LEU A 160 -27.73 15.72 10.00
CA LEU A 160 -27.65 17.00 9.32
C LEU A 160 -27.23 18.12 10.28
N GLY A 161 -26.29 18.95 9.85
CA GLY A 161 -25.73 20.03 10.67
C GLY A 161 -24.66 19.59 11.67
N THR A 162 -24.22 18.31 11.62
CA THR A 162 -23.19 17.78 12.53
C THR A 162 -21.99 17.21 11.78
N TRP A 163 -20.91 17.01 12.49
CA TRP A 163 -19.68 16.40 12.01
C TRP A 163 -19.65 14.92 12.37
N GLY A 164 -19.14 14.10 11.45
CA GLY A 164 -18.86 12.70 11.75
C GLY A 164 -17.59 12.52 12.55
N ASN A 165 -17.49 11.40 13.25
CA ASN A 165 -16.40 11.10 14.18
C ASN A 165 -15.28 10.24 13.62
N SER A 166 -15.33 9.80 12.36
CA SER A 166 -14.26 9.01 11.78
C SER A 166 -12.99 9.84 11.62
N GLY A 167 -11.85 9.22 11.94
CA GLY A 167 -10.53 9.85 11.82
C GLY A 167 -9.97 9.82 10.41
N VAL A 168 -8.78 10.38 10.25
CA VAL A 168 -7.96 10.33 9.03
C VAL A 168 -7.07 9.10 9.06
N GLY A 169 -6.96 8.38 7.92
CA GLY A 169 -6.08 7.24 7.80
C GLY A 169 -6.38 6.10 8.77
N ILE A 170 -7.66 5.88 9.08
CA ILE A 170 -8.12 4.96 10.14
C ILE A 170 -7.84 3.49 9.82
N MET A 171 -7.69 3.15 8.56
CA MET A 171 -7.39 1.80 8.11
C MET A 171 -6.36 1.83 6.99
N SER A 172 -5.80 0.67 6.65
CA SER A 172 -4.88 0.53 5.52
C SER A 172 -5.57 -0.18 4.38
N GLY A 173 -5.31 0.28 3.17
CA GLY A 173 -5.68 -0.43 1.97
C GLY A 173 -4.87 -1.72 1.77
N PRO A 174 -5.11 -2.45 0.66
CA PRO A 174 -4.34 -3.63 0.33
C PRO A 174 -2.85 -3.31 0.21
N GLY A 175 -2.02 -4.24 0.68
CA GLY A 175 -0.59 -4.21 0.46
C GLY A 175 -0.24 -4.51 -0.99
N TYR A 176 1.03 -4.36 -1.32
CA TYR A 176 1.57 -4.65 -2.64
C TYR A 176 2.70 -5.66 -2.52
N THR A 177 2.67 -6.67 -3.40
CA THR A 177 3.77 -7.62 -3.60
C THR A 177 4.01 -7.77 -5.09
N ASN A 178 5.27 -7.75 -5.50
CA ASN A 178 5.71 -7.94 -6.89
C ASN A 178 6.79 -8.99 -6.95
#